data_5644494444e6cb0968b3db44df2f10be
#
_entry.id   5644494444e6cb0968b3db44df2f10be
#
_cell.length_a   1.000
_cell.length_b   1.000
_cell.length_c   1.000
_cell.angle_alpha   90.00
_cell.angle_beta   90.00
_cell.angle_gamma   90.00
#
_symmetry.space_group_name_H-M   'P 1'
#
loop_
_entity.id
_entity.type
_entity.pdbx_description
1 polymer ?
#
loop_
_entity_poly.entity_id
_entity_poly.type
_entity_poly.pdbx_seq_one_letter_code
_entity_poly.pdbx_strand_id
1 'polypeptide(L)'
;GRMILADALHYAKRFKPSLVCDFATLTGAAAAAIGPYGIVCMGTAENSIKDSLKAAGEQVYERLAEFPFWDEYDDLIKSEVADIKNIGGPTAGAITAGKFLAHFVDYPWMHFDIAGPAYLQSASSYRGKHGTGIGVRMMFEYFRNL
;
A
#
# COMPACT_ATOMS: atom_id res chain seq x y z
N GLY A 1 -6.89 -3.62 11.92
CA GLY A 1 -5.79 -2.89 11.28
C GLY A 1 -6.27 -1.73 10.41
N ARG A 2 -7.11 -2.02 9.41
CA ARG A 2 -7.54 -1.03 8.38
C ARG A 2 -8.32 0.16 8.98
N MET A 3 -9.12 -0.01 10.00
CA MET A 3 -9.84 1.09 10.68
C MET A 3 -8.85 2.07 11.35
N ILE A 4 -7.85 1.54 12.05
CA ILE A 4 -6.82 2.38 12.69
C ILE A 4 -6.01 3.15 11.65
N LEU A 5 -5.70 2.52 10.50
CA LEU A 5 -5.02 3.20 9.40
C LEU A 5 -5.89 4.30 8.77
N ALA A 6 -7.19 4.05 8.62
CA ALA A 6 -8.14 5.06 8.16
C ALA A 6 -8.18 6.30 9.07
N ASP A 7 -8.17 6.11 10.39
CA ASP A 7 -8.11 7.20 11.37
C ASP A 7 -6.83 8.03 11.20
N ALA A 8 -5.68 7.36 11.03
CA ALA A 8 -4.39 8.03 10.81
C ALA A 8 -4.36 8.83 9.49
N LEU A 9 -4.87 8.24 8.41
CA LEU A 9 -4.97 8.90 7.11
C LEU A 9 -5.91 10.12 7.15
N HIS A 10 -7.07 9.98 7.81
CA HIS A 10 -7.96 11.11 8.02
C HIS A 10 -7.30 12.23 8.84
N TYR A 11 -6.59 11.88 9.90
CA TYR A 11 -5.86 12.85 10.73
C TYR A 11 -4.77 13.59 9.95
N ALA A 12 -4.10 12.91 9.01
CA ALA A 12 -3.04 13.49 8.17
C ALA A 12 -3.50 14.70 7.33
N LYS A 13 -4.80 14.81 7.01
CA LYS A 13 -5.38 15.97 6.29
C LYS A 13 -5.04 17.31 6.94
N ARG A 14 -4.92 17.33 8.26
CA ARG A 14 -4.61 18.55 9.04
C ARG A 14 -3.27 19.19 8.66
N PHE A 15 -2.35 18.39 8.14
CA PHE A 15 -1.00 18.83 7.76
C PHE A 15 -0.91 19.31 6.30
N LYS A 16 -2.00 19.15 5.51
CA LYS A 16 -2.04 19.47 4.08
C LYS A 16 -0.82 18.90 3.33
N PRO A 17 -0.57 17.60 3.42
CA PRO A 17 0.64 16.99 2.87
C PRO A 17 0.64 17.03 1.34
N SER A 18 1.82 17.20 0.74
CA SER A 18 2.01 17.06 -0.71
C SER A 18 2.00 15.60 -1.16
N LEU A 19 2.32 14.68 -0.27
CA LEU A 19 2.24 13.22 -0.48
C LEU A 19 2.18 12.53 0.87
N VAL A 20 1.35 11.51 0.99
CA VAL A 20 1.38 10.54 2.10
C VAL A 20 1.69 9.17 1.55
N CYS A 21 2.66 8.50 2.15
CA CYS A 21 2.98 7.10 1.92
C CYS A 21 2.70 6.31 3.20
N ASP A 22 1.83 5.31 3.14
CA ASP A 22 1.61 4.41 4.26
C ASP A 22 2.07 2.98 3.94
N PHE A 23 2.55 2.29 4.96
CA PHE A 23 3.03 0.92 4.89
C PHE A 23 2.29 0.07 5.92
N ALA A 24 1.62 -0.98 5.45
CA ALA A 24 0.92 -1.89 6.35
C ALA A 24 0.98 -3.34 5.85
N THR A 25 1.04 -4.28 6.77
CA THR A 25 0.79 -5.70 6.48
C THR A 25 -0.73 -5.91 6.42
N LEU A 26 -1.36 -5.32 5.40
CA LEU A 26 -2.80 -5.10 5.43
C LEU A 26 -3.60 -6.33 5.02
N THR A 27 -3.20 -7.00 3.93
CA THR A 27 -4.02 -8.07 3.36
C THR A 27 -3.27 -9.35 3.05
N GLY A 28 -3.91 -10.48 3.36
CA GLY A 28 -3.47 -11.78 2.86
C GLY A 28 -3.56 -11.88 1.33
N ALA A 29 -4.44 -11.10 0.70
CA ALA A 29 -4.59 -11.06 -0.75
C ALA A 29 -3.34 -10.52 -1.45
N ALA A 30 -2.71 -9.47 -0.93
CA ALA A 30 -1.43 -8.97 -1.44
C ALA A 30 -0.32 -10.01 -1.27
N ALA A 31 -0.23 -10.62 -0.08
CA ALA A 31 0.74 -11.68 0.17
C ALA A 31 0.55 -12.89 -0.75
N ALA A 32 -0.69 -13.30 -1.02
CA ALA A 32 -0.98 -14.40 -1.93
C ALA A 32 -0.66 -14.09 -3.39
N ALA A 33 -0.86 -12.83 -3.81
CA ALA A 33 -0.65 -12.41 -5.20
C ALA A 33 0.82 -12.31 -5.58
N ILE A 34 1.65 -11.71 -4.71
CA ILE A 34 3.06 -11.37 -5.05
C ILE A 34 4.06 -12.18 -4.20
N GLY A 35 3.62 -12.75 -3.08
CA GLY A 35 4.51 -13.45 -2.16
C GLY A 35 5.53 -12.50 -1.50
N PRO A 36 6.72 -13.02 -1.14
CA PRO A 36 7.75 -12.24 -0.46
C PRO A 36 8.66 -11.43 -1.41
N TYR A 37 8.35 -11.39 -2.72
CA TYR A 37 9.26 -10.89 -3.75
C TYR A 37 9.01 -9.45 -4.17
N GLY A 38 7.95 -8.83 -3.69
CA GLY A 38 7.59 -7.45 -4.01
C GLY A 38 6.60 -6.86 -3.03
N ILE A 39 6.38 -5.57 -3.18
CA ILE A 39 5.42 -4.77 -2.40
C ILE A 39 4.23 -4.49 -3.32
N VAL A 40 3.02 -4.85 -2.92
CA VAL A 40 1.81 -4.41 -3.63
C VAL A 40 1.57 -2.94 -3.31
N CYS A 41 1.34 -2.12 -4.32
CA CYS A 41 1.03 -0.71 -4.11
C CYS A 41 -0.17 -0.25 -4.94
N MET A 42 -0.82 0.80 -4.47
CA MET A 42 -1.91 1.51 -5.14
C MET A 42 -2.11 2.87 -4.51
N GLY A 43 -2.81 3.77 -5.17
CA GLY A 43 -3.11 5.07 -4.58
C GLY A 43 -3.50 6.12 -5.60
N THR A 44 -3.66 7.35 -5.11
CA THR A 44 -4.16 8.52 -5.86
C THR A 44 -3.06 9.49 -6.29
N ALA A 45 -1.79 9.20 -5.97
CA ALA A 45 -0.66 10.02 -6.41
C ALA A 45 -0.53 10.04 -7.94
N GLU A 46 0.03 11.11 -8.47
CA GLU A 46 0.30 11.27 -9.90
C GLU A 46 1.28 10.21 -10.41
N ASN A 47 1.20 9.91 -11.71
CA ASN A 47 2.06 8.89 -12.34
C ASN A 47 3.55 9.20 -12.19
N SER A 48 3.94 10.48 -12.25
CA SER A 48 5.33 10.92 -12.02
C SER A 48 5.89 10.48 -10.67
N ILE A 49 5.08 10.59 -9.62
CA ILE A 49 5.42 10.14 -8.26
C ILE A 49 5.50 8.61 -8.23
N LYS A 50 4.51 7.94 -8.80
CA LYS A 50 4.46 6.47 -8.86
C LYS A 50 5.67 5.89 -9.60
N ASP A 51 6.04 6.50 -10.72
CA ASP A 51 7.18 6.05 -11.52
C ASP A 51 8.51 6.29 -10.78
N SER A 52 8.65 7.41 -10.07
CA SER A 52 9.82 7.69 -9.22
C SER A 52 9.94 6.68 -8.07
N LEU A 53 8.83 6.33 -7.42
CA LEU A 53 8.81 5.31 -6.36
C LEU A 53 9.15 3.92 -6.91
N LYS A 54 8.64 3.55 -8.09
CA LYS A 54 8.99 2.29 -8.76
C LYS A 54 10.48 2.24 -9.11
N ALA A 55 11.02 3.33 -9.68
CA ALA A 55 12.44 3.43 -10.02
C ALA A 55 13.33 3.27 -8.77
N ALA A 56 12.98 3.95 -7.67
CA ALA A 56 13.68 3.79 -6.40
C ALA A 56 13.61 2.35 -5.88
N GLY A 57 12.45 1.72 -5.97
CA GLY A 57 12.26 0.33 -5.57
C GLY A 57 13.09 -0.66 -6.38
N GLU A 58 13.19 -0.47 -7.70
CA GLU A 58 14.04 -1.30 -8.57
C GLU A 58 15.54 -1.17 -8.22
N GLN A 59 16.01 0.05 -7.97
CA GLN A 59 17.42 0.30 -7.64
C GLN A 59 17.88 -0.41 -6.37
N VAL A 60 17.01 -0.53 -5.38
CA VAL A 60 17.33 -1.15 -4.08
C VAL A 60 16.75 -2.56 -3.91
N TYR A 61 16.16 -3.11 -4.97
CA TYR A 61 15.54 -4.43 -4.97
C TYR A 61 14.39 -4.57 -3.94
N GLU A 62 13.61 -3.49 -3.77
CA GLU A 62 12.34 -3.44 -3.04
C GLU A 62 11.21 -3.10 -4.02
N ARG A 63 11.00 -4.00 -4.99
CA ARG A 63 10.20 -3.78 -6.19
C ARG A 63 8.72 -3.60 -5.88
N LEU A 64 8.08 -2.69 -6.63
CA LEU A 64 6.67 -2.38 -6.51
C LEU A 64 5.85 -3.09 -7.59
N ALA A 65 4.75 -3.71 -7.16
CA ALA A 65 3.70 -4.23 -8.03
C ALA A 65 2.46 -3.33 -7.87
N GLU A 66 2.27 -2.40 -8.81
CA GLU A 66 1.10 -1.54 -8.79
C GLU A 66 -0.14 -2.33 -9.22
N PHE A 67 -1.15 -2.35 -8.36
CA PHE A 67 -2.43 -2.95 -8.67
C PHE A 67 -3.38 -1.93 -9.32
N PRO A 68 -4.30 -2.38 -10.19
CA PRO A 68 -5.32 -1.52 -10.78
C PRO A 68 -6.16 -0.87 -9.67
N PHE A 69 -6.52 0.40 -9.87
CA PHE A 69 -7.27 1.17 -8.88
C PHE A 69 -8.51 1.82 -9.52
N TRP A 70 -9.21 1.04 -10.36
CA TRP A 70 -10.35 1.47 -11.15
C TRP A 70 -11.60 1.71 -10.28
N ASP A 71 -12.48 2.56 -10.76
CA ASP A 71 -13.68 2.98 -10.01
C ASP A 71 -14.68 1.84 -9.80
N GLU A 72 -14.67 0.83 -10.67
CA GLU A 72 -15.53 -0.35 -10.53
C GLU A 72 -15.32 -1.11 -9.21
N TYR A 73 -14.14 -1.02 -8.61
CA TYR A 73 -13.88 -1.65 -7.31
C TYR A 73 -14.59 -0.95 -6.14
N ASP A 74 -15.05 0.30 -6.31
CA ASP A 74 -15.84 1.00 -5.29
C ASP A 74 -17.21 0.34 -5.11
N ASP A 75 -17.76 -0.30 -6.14
CA ASP A 75 -19.03 -1.03 -6.04
C ASP A 75 -18.95 -2.19 -5.04
N LEU A 76 -17.79 -2.80 -4.87
CA LEU A 76 -17.58 -3.91 -3.95
C LEU A 76 -17.64 -3.49 -2.47
N ILE A 77 -17.44 -2.21 -2.18
CA ILE A 77 -17.46 -1.68 -0.81
C ILE A 77 -18.69 -0.81 -0.52
N LYS A 78 -19.66 -0.71 -1.44
CA LYS A 78 -20.93 -0.02 -1.21
C LYS A 78 -21.72 -0.71 -0.08
N SER A 79 -22.38 0.08 0.75
CA SER A 79 -23.21 -0.39 1.87
C SER A 79 -24.58 0.26 1.81
N GLU A 80 -25.60 -0.48 2.30
CA GLU A 80 -26.96 0.04 2.46
C GLU A 80 -27.21 0.56 3.88
N VAL A 81 -26.29 0.30 4.82
CA VAL A 81 -26.46 0.63 6.24
C VAL A 81 -25.36 1.51 6.83
N ALA A 82 -24.22 1.63 6.13
CA ALA A 82 -23.09 2.47 6.50
C ALA A 82 -22.59 3.24 5.26
N ASP A 83 -21.69 4.18 5.44
CA ASP A 83 -21.10 4.92 4.30
C ASP A 83 -20.38 3.98 3.33
N ILE A 84 -19.61 3.04 3.86
CA ILE A 84 -18.93 1.99 3.10
C ILE A 84 -18.77 0.71 3.91
N LYS A 85 -18.58 -0.43 3.22
CA LYS A 85 -18.23 -1.71 3.86
C LYS A 85 -16.74 -1.74 4.20
N ASN A 86 -16.39 -2.28 5.35
CA ASN A 86 -15.01 -2.54 5.72
C ASN A 86 -14.35 -3.63 4.85
N ILE A 87 -15.10 -4.61 4.37
CA ILE A 87 -14.61 -5.74 3.55
C ILE A 87 -15.47 -5.84 2.29
N GLY A 88 -14.81 -5.83 1.11
CA GLY A 88 -15.47 -5.85 -0.21
C GLY A 88 -15.86 -7.25 -0.72
N GLY A 89 -15.68 -8.31 0.07
CA GLY A 89 -15.98 -9.68 -0.37
C GLY A 89 -14.73 -10.52 -0.67
N PRO A 90 -14.88 -11.69 -1.32
CA PRO A 90 -13.80 -12.66 -1.49
C PRO A 90 -12.81 -12.31 -2.62
N THR A 91 -13.16 -11.40 -3.52
CA THR A 91 -12.35 -11.02 -4.68
C THR A 91 -11.67 -9.68 -4.48
N ALA A 92 -10.53 -9.46 -5.16
CA ALA A 92 -9.80 -8.20 -5.19
C ALA A 92 -9.47 -7.62 -3.80
N GLY A 93 -9.21 -8.47 -2.80
CA GLY A 93 -9.13 -8.09 -1.39
C GLY A 93 -8.10 -7.01 -1.07
N ALA A 94 -6.96 -6.97 -1.77
CA ALA A 94 -5.97 -5.89 -1.62
C ALA A 94 -6.50 -4.56 -2.19
N ILE A 95 -7.16 -4.61 -3.35
CA ILE A 95 -7.68 -3.41 -4.03
C ILE A 95 -8.85 -2.82 -3.25
N THR A 96 -9.80 -3.65 -2.80
CA THR A 96 -10.94 -3.20 -1.99
C THR A 96 -10.49 -2.63 -0.63
N ALA A 97 -9.40 -3.16 -0.07
CA ALA A 97 -8.78 -2.57 1.12
C ALA A 97 -8.19 -1.18 0.82
N GLY A 98 -7.51 -1.02 -0.31
CA GLY A 98 -7.03 0.27 -0.76
C GLY A 98 -8.16 1.26 -1.04
N LYS A 99 -9.23 0.84 -1.71
CA LYS A 99 -10.43 1.68 -1.96
C LYS A 99 -11.08 2.12 -0.65
N PHE A 100 -11.19 1.23 0.33
CA PHE A 100 -11.65 1.61 1.66
C PHE A 100 -10.78 2.72 2.28
N LEU A 101 -9.46 2.62 2.21
CA LEU A 101 -8.55 3.64 2.72
C LEU A 101 -8.66 4.96 1.94
N ALA A 102 -8.80 4.88 0.61
CA ALA A 102 -8.92 6.05 -0.26
C ALA A 102 -10.12 6.95 0.11
N HIS A 103 -11.18 6.37 0.67
CA HIS A 103 -12.33 7.13 1.15
C HIS A 103 -11.97 8.17 2.23
N PHE A 104 -10.89 7.96 2.95
CA PHE A 104 -10.45 8.82 4.06
C PHE A 104 -9.34 9.82 3.67
N VAL A 105 -8.92 9.87 2.40
CA VAL A 105 -7.87 10.76 1.90
C VAL A 105 -8.43 11.78 0.90
N ASP A 106 -7.84 12.97 0.86
CA ASP A 106 -8.14 14.04 -0.11
C ASP A 106 -6.86 14.75 -0.60
N TYR A 107 -5.75 14.04 -0.52
CA TYR A 107 -4.40 14.48 -0.89
C TYR A 107 -3.70 13.38 -1.73
N PRO A 108 -2.58 13.66 -2.41
CA PRO A 108 -1.79 12.64 -3.09
C PRO A 108 -1.34 11.55 -2.12
N TRP A 109 -1.65 10.29 -2.42
CA TRP A 109 -1.46 9.19 -1.49
C TRP A 109 -1.01 7.92 -2.21
N MET A 110 -0.12 7.18 -1.54
CA MET A 110 0.31 5.83 -1.92
C MET A 110 0.23 4.89 -0.73
N HIS A 111 -0.49 3.79 -0.92
CA HIS A 111 -0.53 2.65 0.00
C HIS A 111 0.44 1.57 -0.47
N PHE A 112 1.20 1.04 0.48
CA PHE A 112 2.12 -0.07 0.27
C PHE A 112 1.71 -1.23 1.17
N ASP A 113 1.10 -2.26 0.57
CA ASP A 113 0.75 -3.50 1.29
C ASP A 113 1.98 -4.41 1.32
N ILE A 114 2.62 -4.43 2.47
CA ILE A 114 3.87 -5.17 2.73
C ILE A 114 3.60 -6.54 3.39
N ALA A 115 2.38 -7.05 3.36
CA ALA A 115 2.01 -8.31 4.02
C ALA A 115 2.86 -9.50 3.55
N GLY A 116 3.26 -9.53 2.27
CA GLY A 116 4.13 -10.58 1.73
C GLY A 116 5.58 -10.48 2.20
N PRO A 117 6.27 -9.36 1.95
CA PRO A 117 7.70 -9.23 2.18
C PRO A 117 8.13 -8.78 3.58
N ALA A 118 7.20 -8.34 4.47
CA ALA A 118 7.55 -7.74 5.75
C ALA A 118 8.17 -8.71 6.76
N TYR A 119 7.82 -10.00 6.67
CA TYR A 119 8.28 -11.03 7.60
C TYR A 119 8.63 -12.32 6.88
N LEU A 120 9.82 -12.88 7.15
CA LEU A 120 10.29 -14.14 6.55
C LEU A 120 10.45 -15.22 7.62
N GLN A 121 9.88 -16.38 7.37
CA GLN A 121 10.02 -17.56 8.24
C GLN A 121 11.44 -18.14 8.19
N SER A 122 12.14 -18.00 7.06
CA SER A 122 13.51 -18.43 6.85
C SER A 122 14.30 -17.34 6.12
N ALA A 123 15.61 -17.35 6.28
CA ALA A 123 16.48 -16.43 5.52
C ALA A 123 16.31 -16.65 4.01
N SER A 124 16.29 -15.56 3.25
CA SER A 124 16.16 -15.58 1.78
C SER A 124 17.11 -14.56 1.18
N SER A 125 18.12 -15.07 0.46
CA SER A 125 19.18 -14.24 -0.11
C SER A 125 19.88 -13.39 0.99
N TYR A 126 19.96 -12.08 0.81
CA TYR A 126 20.56 -11.15 1.77
C TYR A 126 19.65 -10.80 2.96
N ARG A 127 18.36 -11.21 2.92
CA ARG A 127 17.40 -10.93 3.99
C ARG A 127 17.44 -12.04 5.04
N GLY A 128 17.59 -11.65 6.29
CA GLY A 128 17.53 -12.58 7.43
C GLY A 128 16.12 -13.07 7.71
N LYS A 129 15.99 -13.93 8.71
CA LYS A 129 14.68 -14.32 9.28
C LYS A 129 14.01 -13.12 9.95
N HIS A 130 12.68 -13.21 10.10
CA HIS A 130 11.83 -12.29 10.85
C HIS A 130 11.56 -10.98 10.10
N GLY A 131 11.51 -9.85 10.78
CA GLY A 131 11.22 -8.55 10.17
C GLY A 131 12.31 -8.13 9.18
N THR A 132 11.91 -7.76 7.98
CA THR A 132 12.84 -7.48 6.87
C THR A 132 13.23 -6.01 6.75
N GLY A 133 12.48 -5.09 7.37
CA GLY A 133 12.63 -3.64 7.14
C GLY A 133 12.26 -3.20 5.73
N ILE A 134 11.44 -3.99 5.01
CA ILE A 134 11.00 -3.68 3.65
C ILE A 134 10.37 -2.29 3.56
N GLY A 135 10.69 -1.55 2.50
CA GLY A 135 10.25 -0.18 2.27
C GLY A 135 11.24 0.88 2.78
N VAL A 136 12.08 0.58 3.76
CA VAL A 136 13.04 1.56 4.31
C VAL A 136 14.05 2.01 3.26
N ARG A 137 14.66 1.08 2.53
CA ARG A 137 15.65 1.39 1.50
C ARG A 137 15.03 2.11 0.31
N MET A 138 13.83 1.68 -0.10
CA MET A 138 13.09 2.31 -1.19
C MET A 138 12.76 3.77 -0.87
N MET A 139 12.23 4.03 0.33
CA MET A 139 11.90 5.41 0.74
C MET A 139 13.15 6.27 0.90
N PHE A 140 14.24 5.72 1.44
CA PHE A 140 15.52 6.44 1.49
C PHE A 140 16.00 6.81 0.08
N GLU A 141 15.95 5.86 -0.87
CA GLU A 141 16.36 6.12 -2.25
C GLU A 141 15.45 7.13 -2.94
N TYR A 142 14.14 7.03 -2.72
CA TYR A 142 13.17 8.01 -3.22
C TYR A 142 13.47 9.42 -2.72
N PHE A 143 13.61 9.61 -1.42
CA PHE A 143 13.88 10.93 -0.82
C PHE A 143 15.25 11.50 -1.21
N ARG A 144 16.24 10.66 -1.43
CA ARG A 144 17.57 11.10 -1.87
C ARG A 144 17.55 11.72 -3.27
N ASN A 145 16.58 11.35 -4.11
CA ASN A 145 16.45 11.79 -5.51
C ASN A 145 15.34 12.84 -5.72
N LEU A 146 14.74 13.38 -4.64
CA LEU A 146 13.87 14.55 -4.71
C LEU A 146 14.69 15.82 -4.80
#